data_a2f4446601545e3e1d0773f3f9a2a9c6
#
_entry.id   a2f4446601545e3e1d0773f3f9a2a9c6
#
_cell.length_a   1.000
_cell.length_b   1.000
_cell.length_c   1.000
_cell.angle_alpha   90.00
_cell.angle_beta   90.00
_cell.angle_gamma   90.00
#
_symmetry.space_group_name_H-M   'P 1'
#
loop_
_entity.id
_entity.type
_entity.pdbx_description
1 polymer ?
#
loop_
_entity_poly.entity_id
_entity_poly.type
_entity_poly.pdbx_seq_one_letter_code
_entity_poly.pdbx_strand_id
1 'polypeptide(L)'
;MNGTTKHKDGNGPQQTDLRHFDLRRLIALVTKESYQALRDPSTLLIAFVLPVVLLLLFAYAVSLDAKDVRVGVVLESPGASAQSLAAAFSGTRFLNTHFAHDRREVADQLVSGDLRGYVVIPQDFEQRLAQRGSEPLVQIVTDGSYPNTANYVENYARGVVQSWRAGLD
;
A
#
# COMPACT_ATOMS: atom_id res chain seq x y z
N MET A 1 56.92 -50.76 57.06
CA MET A 1 55.73 -51.60 57.06
C MET A 1 54.62 -50.78 56.44
N ASN A 2 54.14 -51.33 55.39
CA ASN A 2 53.27 -50.79 54.31
C ASN A 2 51.91 -50.30 54.82
N GLY A 3 51.54 -49.09 54.47
CA GLY A 3 50.15 -48.61 54.51
C GLY A 3 49.82 -47.97 53.18
N THR A 4 49.15 -48.75 52.37
CA THR A 4 48.71 -48.43 51.00
C THR A 4 47.51 -47.51 51.09
N THR A 5 47.65 -46.23 50.74
CA THR A 5 46.52 -45.31 50.57
C THR A 5 45.90 -45.51 49.21
N LYS A 6 44.69 -46.02 49.17
CA LYS A 6 43.91 -46.25 47.98
C LYS A 6 43.22 -44.93 47.57
N HIS A 7 43.77 -44.29 46.56
CA HIS A 7 43.17 -43.12 45.92
C HIS A 7 41.92 -43.60 45.15
N LYS A 8 40.76 -43.12 45.54
CA LYS A 8 39.50 -43.42 44.87
C LYS A 8 39.14 -42.22 44.00
N ASP A 9 39.57 -42.27 42.76
CA ASP A 9 39.14 -41.35 41.71
C ASP A 9 37.69 -41.60 41.40
N GLY A 10 36.80 -40.81 41.97
CA GLY A 10 35.36 -40.82 41.69
C GLY A 10 35.01 -39.67 40.77
N ASN A 11 35.47 -39.72 39.51
CA ASN A 11 34.96 -38.81 38.48
C ASN A 11 33.79 -39.50 37.77
N GLY A 12 32.62 -39.44 38.37
CA GLY A 12 31.37 -39.80 37.72
C GLY A 12 31.02 -38.74 36.69
N PRO A 13 30.48 -39.13 35.50
CA PRO A 13 30.06 -38.15 34.54
C PRO A 13 28.98 -37.26 35.14
N GLN A 14 29.22 -35.96 35.13
CA GLN A 14 28.19 -34.98 35.44
C GLN A 14 27.09 -35.16 34.40
N GLN A 15 26.03 -35.81 34.78
CA GLN A 15 24.77 -35.81 34.08
C GLN A 15 24.30 -34.36 33.97
N THR A 16 24.41 -33.80 32.79
CA THR A 16 23.75 -32.56 32.41
C THR A 16 22.25 -32.80 32.59
N ASP A 17 21.77 -32.36 33.74
CA ASP A 17 20.36 -32.39 34.07
C ASP A 17 19.66 -31.47 33.06
N LEU A 18 19.16 -32.10 31.98
CA LEU A 18 18.29 -31.46 31.01
C LEU A 18 17.01 -31.11 31.79
N ARG A 19 17.02 -29.89 32.33
CA ARG A 19 15.92 -29.31 33.09
C ARG A 19 14.65 -29.51 32.27
N HIS A 20 13.87 -30.46 32.70
CA HIS A 20 12.48 -30.55 32.29
C HIS A 20 11.86 -29.18 32.50
N PHE A 21 11.40 -28.60 31.41
CA PHE A 21 10.76 -27.29 31.41
C PHE A 21 9.52 -27.43 32.31
N ASP A 22 9.65 -26.95 33.54
CA ASP A 22 8.61 -27.14 34.55
C ASP A 22 7.49 -26.13 34.26
N LEU A 23 6.43 -26.59 33.57
CA LEU A 23 5.30 -25.78 33.16
C LEU A 23 4.70 -24.99 34.33
N ARG A 24 4.76 -25.58 35.55
CA ARG A 24 4.30 -24.92 36.76
C ARG A 24 5.14 -23.72 37.12
N ARG A 25 6.46 -23.80 36.94
CA ARG A 25 7.38 -22.68 37.18
C ARG A 25 7.16 -21.58 36.12
N LEU A 26 6.95 -21.97 34.88
CA LEU A 26 6.63 -21.02 33.81
C LEU A 26 5.34 -20.26 34.10
N ILE A 27 4.25 -20.97 34.47
CA ILE A 27 2.97 -20.34 34.82
C ILE A 27 3.12 -19.43 36.02
N ALA A 28 3.83 -19.85 37.06
CA ALA A 28 4.08 -19.01 38.23
C ALA A 28 4.87 -17.73 37.88
N LEU A 29 5.87 -17.85 36.99
CA LEU A 29 6.64 -16.71 36.51
C LEU A 29 5.77 -15.75 35.70
N VAL A 30 5.02 -16.27 34.73
CA VAL A 30 4.11 -15.47 33.89
C VAL A 30 3.07 -14.74 34.74
N THR A 31 2.49 -15.43 35.73
CA THR A 31 1.50 -14.83 36.65
C THR A 31 2.12 -13.69 37.47
N LYS A 32 3.31 -13.92 38.01
CA LYS A 32 4.04 -12.90 38.76
C LYS A 32 4.38 -11.68 37.91
N GLU A 33 4.94 -11.90 36.71
CA GLU A 33 5.33 -10.82 35.80
C GLU A 33 4.10 -10.06 35.30
N SER A 34 3.00 -10.76 34.98
CA SER A 34 1.74 -10.12 34.59
C SER A 34 1.15 -9.24 35.69
N TYR A 35 1.22 -9.68 36.93
CA TYR A 35 0.74 -8.88 38.07
C TYR A 35 1.60 -7.65 38.30
N GLN A 36 2.92 -7.76 38.08
CA GLN A 36 3.86 -6.66 38.19
C GLN A 36 3.64 -5.64 37.07
N ALA A 37 3.45 -6.11 35.81
CA ALA A 37 3.15 -5.26 34.66
C ALA A 37 1.83 -4.51 34.81
N LEU A 38 0.78 -5.16 35.32
CA LEU A 38 -0.52 -4.52 35.60
C LEU A 38 -0.45 -3.44 36.68
N ARG A 39 0.54 -3.51 37.56
CA ARG A 39 0.74 -2.54 38.64
C ARG A 39 1.62 -1.36 38.25
N ASP A 40 2.29 -1.43 37.08
CA ASP A 40 3.10 -0.38 36.54
C ASP A 40 2.29 0.46 35.53
N PRO A 41 1.87 1.68 35.87
CA PRO A 41 1.10 2.54 34.98
C PRO A 41 1.88 2.90 33.70
N SER A 42 3.22 2.93 33.75
CA SER A 42 4.04 3.22 32.57
C SER A 42 3.97 2.09 31.55
N THR A 43 4.01 0.85 32.02
CA THR A 43 3.87 -0.34 31.16
C THR A 43 2.49 -0.39 30.50
N LEU A 44 1.42 -0.09 31.24
CA LEU A 44 0.06 -0.04 30.70
C LEU A 44 -0.10 1.09 29.68
N LEU A 45 0.49 2.24 29.93
CA LEU A 45 0.43 3.39 29.04
C LEU A 45 1.12 3.06 27.71
N ILE A 46 2.31 2.46 27.74
CA ILE A 46 3.02 2.06 26.53
C ILE A 46 2.29 0.92 25.81
N ALA A 47 1.79 -0.07 26.53
CA ALA A 47 1.15 -1.24 25.95
C ALA A 47 -0.20 -0.93 25.26
N PHE A 48 -0.98 0.01 25.79
CA PHE A 48 -2.32 0.33 25.30
C PHE A 48 -2.42 1.68 24.60
N VAL A 49 -1.84 2.72 25.17
CA VAL A 49 -1.96 4.08 24.63
C VAL A 49 -1.14 4.25 23.36
N LEU A 50 0.08 3.71 23.33
CA LEU A 50 0.94 3.82 22.17
C LEU A 50 0.32 3.16 20.91
N PRO A 51 -0.20 1.92 20.94
CA PRO A 51 -0.87 1.33 19.78
C PRO A 51 -2.10 2.12 19.35
N VAL A 52 -2.89 2.63 20.28
CA VAL A 52 -4.07 3.46 19.94
C VAL A 52 -3.65 4.76 19.27
N VAL A 53 -2.63 5.43 19.78
CA VAL A 53 -2.08 6.66 19.18
C VAL A 53 -1.54 6.37 17.77
N LEU A 54 -0.77 5.30 17.61
CA LEU A 54 -0.25 4.90 16.30
C LEU A 54 -1.39 4.58 15.33
N LEU A 55 -2.42 3.85 15.78
CA LEU A 55 -3.57 3.53 14.96
C LEU A 55 -4.32 4.80 14.51
N LEU A 56 -4.52 5.76 15.41
CA LEU A 56 -5.13 7.05 15.08
C LEU A 56 -4.26 7.86 14.12
N LEU A 57 -2.95 7.89 14.33
CA LEU A 57 -2.02 8.57 13.42
C LEU A 57 -2.04 7.95 12.03
N PHE A 58 -1.99 6.62 11.92
CA PHE A 58 -2.08 5.94 10.63
C PHE A 58 -3.44 6.11 9.97
N ALA A 59 -4.53 6.00 10.72
CA ALA A 59 -5.87 6.22 10.20
C ALA A 59 -6.05 7.64 9.66
N TYR A 60 -5.50 8.64 10.35
CA TYR A 60 -5.55 10.03 9.92
C TYR A 60 -4.63 10.28 8.72
N ALA A 61 -3.39 9.79 8.74
CA ALA A 61 -2.43 9.95 7.65
C ALA A 61 -2.90 9.28 6.35
N VAL A 62 -3.45 8.07 6.45
CA VAL A 62 -3.97 7.34 5.26
C VAL A 62 -5.25 7.99 4.72
N SER A 63 -6.09 8.58 5.57
CA SER A 63 -7.33 9.24 5.14
C SER A 63 -7.09 10.54 4.36
N LEU A 64 -5.95 11.21 4.56
CA LEU A 64 -5.65 12.48 3.91
C LEU A 64 -5.11 12.33 2.47
N ASP A 65 -4.52 11.18 2.14
CA ASP A 65 -3.80 10.99 0.86
C ASP A 65 -4.69 10.44 -0.27
N ALA A 66 -5.89 9.94 0.04
CA ALA A 66 -6.74 9.25 -0.94
C ALA A 66 -7.91 10.09 -1.49
N LYS A 67 -8.11 11.32 -1.02
CA LYS A 67 -9.21 12.19 -1.45
C LYS A 67 -8.66 13.28 -2.35
N ASP A 68 -9.12 13.29 -3.60
CA ASP A 68 -8.89 14.38 -4.55
C ASP A 68 -7.62 14.27 -5.40
N VAL A 69 -7.39 13.09 -6.00
CA VAL A 69 -6.32 12.94 -7.00
C VAL A 69 -6.74 13.67 -8.27
N ARG A 70 -6.06 14.79 -8.58
CA ARG A 70 -6.31 15.57 -9.79
C ARG A 70 -5.64 14.90 -10.98
N VAL A 71 -6.44 14.59 -12.01
CA VAL A 71 -5.99 13.91 -13.24
C VAL A 71 -6.45 14.70 -14.46
N GLY A 72 -5.52 14.97 -15.38
CA GLY A 72 -5.83 15.59 -16.67
C GLY A 72 -6.43 14.57 -17.64
N VAL A 73 -7.39 14.99 -18.43
CA VAL A 73 -7.90 14.23 -19.59
C VAL A 73 -7.73 15.09 -20.84
N VAL A 74 -6.81 14.66 -21.70
CA VAL A 74 -6.53 15.34 -22.97
C VAL A 74 -7.30 14.66 -24.08
N LEU A 75 -8.25 15.37 -24.67
CA LEU A 75 -9.07 14.89 -25.76
C LEU A 75 -8.55 15.49 -27.09
N GLU A 76 -7.77 14.71 -27.83
CA GLU A 76 -7.25 15.11 -29.16
C GLU A 76 -8.16 14.66 -30.31
N SER A 77 -8.95 13.58 -30.09
CA SER A 77 -9.88 13.07 -31.10
C SER A 77 -11.23 13.80 -31.04
N PRO A 78 -11.77 14.28 -32.18
CA PRO A 78 -13.12 14.85 -32.23
C PRO A 78 -14.22 13.79 -32.28
N GLY A 79 -13.88 12.49 -32.33
CA GLY A 79 -14.81 11.39 -32.54
C GLY A 79 -15.81 11.18 -31.39
N ALA A 80 -16.97 10.64 -31.70
CA ALA A 80 -18.04 10.40 -30.73
C ALA A 80 -17.64 9.39 -29.64
N SER A 81 -16.91 8.33 -30.02
CA SER A 81 -16.43 7.33 -29.06
C SER A 81 -15.38 7.91 -28.12
N ALA A 82 -14.49 8.76 -28.62
CA ALA A 82 -13.50 9.48 -27.81
C ALA A 82 -14.16 10.42 -26.80
N GLN A 83 -15.21 11.16 -27.22
CA GLN A 83 -16.00 12.02 -26.34
C GLN A 83 -16.75 11.21 -25.26
N SER A 84 -17.32 10.06 -25.65
CA SER A 84 -17.98 9.14 -24.72
C SER A 84 -17.01 8.59 -23.67
N LEU A 85 -15.79 8.21 -24.08
CA LEU A 85 -14.75 7.79 -23.13
C LEU A 85 -14.33 8.93 -22.20
N ALA A 86 -14.12 10.15 -22.73
CA ALA A 86 -13.81 11.31 -21.93
C ALA A 86 -14.90 11.59 -20.88
N ALA A 87 -16.16 11.47 -21.25
CA ALA A 87 -17.29 11.61 -20.33
C ALA A 87 -17.28 10.52 -19.23
N ALA A 88 -16.85 9.30 -19.54
CA ALA A 88 -16.72 8.23 -18.56
C ALA A 88 -15.70 8.57 -17.45
N PHE A 89 -14.66 9.34 -17.75
CA PHE A 89 -13.70 9.83 -16.75
C PHE A 89 -14.32 10.88 -15.82
N SER A 90 -15.28 11.70 -16.31
CA SER A 90 -15.93 12.74 -15.47
C SER A 90 -16.89 12.18 -14.43
N GLY A 91 -17.47 11.01 -14.68
CA GLY A 91 -18.49 10.42 -13.82
C GLY A 91 -17.99 9.81 -12.53
N THR A 92 -16.73 9.94 -12.20
CA THR A 92 -16.08 9.20 -11.12
C THR A 92 -15.90 10.03 -9.86
N ARG A 93 -16.27 9.46 -8.71
CA ARG A 93 -16.16 10.12 -7.38
C ARG A 93 -14.73 10.25 -6.85
N PHE A 94 -13.79 9.54 -7.48
CA PHE A 94 -12.44 9.33 -6.92
C PHE A 94 -11.37 10.16 -7.60
N LEU A 95 -11.68 10.73 -8.78
CA LEU A 95 -10.77 11.58 -9.53
C LEU A 95 -11.42 12.94 -9.76
N ASN A 96 -10.65 13.98 -9.49
CA ASN A 96 -10.98 15.32 -9.92
C ASN A 96 -10.38 15.51 -11.32
N THR A 97 -11.23 15.37 -12.35
CA THR A 97 -10.78 15.40 -13.74
C THR A 97 -10.73 16.81 -14.29
N HIS A 98 -9.59 17.19 -14.83
CA HIS A 98 -9.38 18.43 -15.57
C HIS A 98 -9.28 18.12 -17.08
N PHE A 99 -10.18 18.70 -17.88
CA PHE A 99 -10.17 18.51 -19.33
C PHE A 99 -9.29 19.53 -20.01
N ALA A 100 -8.45 19.07 -20.90
CA ALA A 100 -7.59 19.88 -21.76
C ALA A 100 -7.65 19.39 -23.21
N HIS A 101 -7.34 20.27 -24.14
CA HIS A 101 -7.23 19.93 -25.56
C HIS A 101 -5.78 19.85 -26.03
N ASP A 102 -4.84 20.35 -25.23
CA ASP A 102 -3.41 20.34 -25.53
C ASP A 102 -2.63 19.61 -24.43
N ARG A 103 -1.75 18.70 -24.86
CA ARG A 103 -0.83 17.98 -23.94
C ARG A 103 0.09 18.91 -23.16
N ARG A 104 0.48 20.05 -23.73
CA ARG A 104 1.38 21.01 -23.10
C ARG A 104 0.78 21.57 -21.83
N GLU A 105 -0.50 21.91 -21.86
CA GLU A 105 -1.21 22.45 -20.72
C GLU A 105 -1.16 21.50 -19.51
N VAL A 106 -1.46 20.23 -19.72
CA VAL A 106 -1.45 19.22 -18.65
C VAL A 106 -0.04 18.80 -18.25
N ALA A 107 0.94 18.85 -19.17
CA ALA A 107 2.33 18.56 -18.88
C ALA A 107 2.93 19.59 -17.90
N ASP A 108 2.65 20.87 -18.11
CA ASP A 108 3.07 21.95 -17.22
C ASP A 108 2.43 21.81 -15.83
N GLN A 109 1.15 21.43 -15.78
CA GLN A 109 0.44 21.17 -14.52
C GLN A 109 0.94 19.90 -13.79
N LEU A 110 1.44 18.89 -14.53
CA LEU A 110 2.09 17.72 -13.95
C LEU A 110 3.44 18.12 -13.33
N VAL A 111 4.23 18.91 -14.02
CA VAL A 111 5.54 19.39 -13.53
C VAL A 111 5.39 20.31 -12.32
N SER A 112 4.35 21.17 -12.29
CA SER A 112 4.05 22.02 -11.13
C SER A 112 3.49 21.23 -9.93
N GLY A 113 3.07 19.96 -10.14
CA GLY A 113 2.44 19.13 -9.11
C GLY A 113 0.96 19.41 -8.90
N ASP A 114 0.33 20.21 -9.78
CA ASP A 114 -1.11 20.47 -9.75
C ASP A 114 -1.90 19.25 -10.20
N LEU A 115 -1.35 18.45 -11.12
CA LEU A 115 -1.88 17.15 -11.52
C LEU A 115 -0.95 16.03 -11.04
N ARG A 116 -1.51 14.87 -10.77
CA ARG A 116 -0.78 13.63 -10.42
C ARG A 116 -0.60 12.68 -11.60
N GLY A 117 -1.27 12.97 -12.71
CA GLY A 117 -1.19 12.24 -13.95
C GLY A 117 -2.17 12.80 -14.97
N TYR A 118 -2.06 12.33 -16.19
CA TYR A 118 -3.04 12.64 -17.24
C TYR A 118 -3.21 11.47 -18.20
N VAL A 119 -4.38 11.41 -18.81
CA VAL A 119 -4.76 10.44 -19.84
C VAL A 119 -4.93 11.17 -21.16
N VAL A 120 -4.30 10.64 -22.20
CA VAL A 120 -4.45 11.19 -23.57
C VAL A 120 -5.30 10.26 -24.41
N ILE A 121 -6.36 10.79 -24.98
CA ILE A 121 -7.19 10.14 -25.99
C ILE A 121 -6.70 10.66 -27.34
N PRO A 122 -5.92 9.87 -28.10
CA PRO A 122 -5.20 10.36 -29.29
C PRO A 122 -6.14 10.62 -30.46
N GLN A 123 -5.67 11.39 -31.45
CA GLN A 123 -6.46 11.73 -32.66
C GLN A 123 -6.93 10.51 -33.44
N ASP A 124 -6.13 9.45 -33.48
CA ASP A 124 -6.41 8.18 -34.18
C ASP A 124 -7.20 7.18 -33.34
N PHE A 125 -7.81 7.64 -32.23
CA PHE A 125 -8.58 6.79 -31.29
C PHE A 125 -9.65 5.94 -31.98
N GLU A 126 -10.48 6.56 -32.84
CA GLU A 126 -11.56 5.87 -33.53
C GLU A 126 -11.02 4.76 -34.47
N GLN A 127 -9.89 5.04 -35.13
CA GLN A 127 -9.23 4.06 -35.98
C GLN A 127 -8.68 2.88 -35.19
N ARG A 128 -8.03 3.14 -34.07
CA ARG A 128 -7.53 2.08 -33.15
C ARG A 128 -8.69 1.24 -32.59
N LEU A 129 -9.78 1.90 -32.21
CA LEU A 129 -10.97 1.22 -31.71
C LEU A 129 -11.58 0.27 -32.78
N ALA A 130 -11.67 0.74 -34.04
CA ALA A 130 -12.21 -0.04 -35.14
C ALA A 130 -11.34 -1.25 -35.53
N GLN A 131 -10.01 -1.13 -35.41
CA GLN A 131 -9.08 -2.19 -35.78
C GLN A 131 -9.05 -3.36 -34.79
N ARG A 132 -9.67 -3.25 -33.61
CA ARG A 132 -9.65 -4.27 -32.53
C ARG A 132 -8.25 -4.85 -32.26
N GLY A 133 -7.22 -4.07 -32.58
CA GLY A 133 -5.82 -4.47 -32.45
C GLY A 133 -5.35 -4.50 -31.00
N SER A 134 -4.08 -4.93 -30.81
CA SER A 134 -3.39 -4.92 -29.52
C SER A 134 -2.81 -3.54 -29.16
N GLU A 135 -3.02 -2.52 -29.98
CA GLU A 135 -2.54 -1.17 -29.69
C GLU A 135 -3.30 -0.53 -28.53
N PRO A 136 -2.61 0.19 -27.66
CA PRO A 136 -3.25 0.87 -26.54
C PRO A 136 -4.18 1.99 -27.05
N LEU A 137 -5.43 2.00 -26.57
CA LEU A 137 -6.44 3.00 -26.97
C LEU A 137 -6.11 4.39 -26.40
N VAL A 138 -5.50 4.45 -25.25
CA VAL A 138 -5.15 5.69 -24.55
C VAL A 138 -3.72 5.63 -24.03
N GLN A 139 -3.10 6.79 -23.87
CA GLN A 139 -1.81 6.93 -23.21
C GLN A 139 -2.03 7.48 -21.81
N ILE A 140 -1.46 6.82 -20.79
CA ILE A 140 -1.51 7.26 -19.40
C ILE A 140 -0.11 7.73 -19.01
N VAL A 141 -0.02 8.94 -18.50
CA VAL A 141 1.23 9.55 -18.01
C VAL A 141 1.02 9.92 -16.54
N THR A 142 1.95 9.50 -15.69
CA THR A 142 1.86 9.70 -14.23
C THR A 142 3.16 10.29 -13.69
N ASP A 143 3.08 11.00 -12.57
CA ASP A 143 4.23 11.50 -11.85
C ASP A 143 4.94 10.35 -11.11
N GLY A 144 6.13 9.99 -11.57
CA GLY A 144 6.95 8.94 -10.98
C GLY A 144 7.52 9.27 -9.60
N SER A 145 7.44 10.53 -9.15
CA SER A 145 7.89 10.95 -7.82
C SER A 145 7.01 10.40 -6.70
N TYR A 146 5.78 10.00 -7.04
CA TYR A 146 4.79 9.45 -6.11
C TYR A 146 4.29 8.07 -6.58
N PRO A 147 5.07 6.99 -6.38
CA PRO A 147 4.78 5.67 -6.97
C PRO A 147 3.40 5.11 -6.61
N ASN A 148 2.95 5.31 -5.37
CA ASN A 148 1.64 4.84 -4.93
C ASN A 148 0.49 5.56 -5.66
N THR A 149 0.61 6.88 -5.80
CA THR A 149 -0.38 7.69 -6.52
C THR A 149 -0.35 7.38 -8.02
N ALA A 150 0.84 7.20 -8.60
CA ALA A 150 1.01 6.81 -9.99
C ALA A 150 0.30 5.48 -10.31
N ASN A 151 0.53 4.44 -9.49
CA ASN A 151 -0.14 3.15 -9.60
C ASN A 151 -1.67 3.27 -9.44
N TYR A 152 -2.12 4.14 -8.53
CA TYR A 152 -3.55 4.39 -8.34
C TYR A 152 -4.19 4.99 -9.58
N VAL A 153 -3.59 6.06 -10.14
CA VAL A 153 -4.08 6.73 -11.35
C VAL A 153 -4.10 5.75 -12.54
N GLU A 154 -3.02 4.98 -12.71
CA GLU A 154 -2.90 4.02 -13.81
C GLU A 154 -3.98 2.92 -13.72
N ASN A 155 -4.11 2.28 -12.57
CA ASN A 155 -5.09 1.21 -12.37
C ASN A 155 -6.53 1.72 -12.54
N TYR A 156 -6.79 2.92 -12.04
CA TYR A 156 -8.10 3.54 -12.16
C TYR A 156 -8.42 3.89 -13.62
N ALA A 157 -7.50 4.54 -14.32
CA ALA A 157 -7.69 4.89 -15.73
C ALA A 157 -7.90 3.64 -16.60
N ARG A 158 -7.14 2.57 -16.35
CA ARG A 158 -7.35 1.27 -17.01
C ARG A 158 -8.75 0.71 -16.72
N GLY A 159 -9.20 0.80 -15.47
CA GLY A 159 -10.53 0.35 -15.07
C GLY A 159 -11.65 1.10 -15.80
N VAL A 160 -11.54 2.43 -15.92
CA VAL A 160 -12.51 3.26 -16.68
C VAL A 160 -12.56 2.83 -18.14
N VAL A 161 -11.40 2.69 -18.80
CA VAL A 161 -11.32 2.27 -20.21
C VAL A 161 -11.93 0.88 -20.42
N GLN A 162 -11.64 -0.07 -19.52
CA GLN A 162 -12.19 -1.43 -19.59
C GLN A 162 -13.70 -1.44 -19.39
N SER A 163 -14.21 -0.73 -18.38
CA SER A 163 -15.65 -0.63 -18.10
C SER A 163 -16.41 0.05 -19.26
N TRP A 164 -15.82 1.13 -19.81
CA TRP A 164 -16.38 1.81 -20.96
C TRP A 164 -16.42 0.89 -22.18
N ARG A 165 -15.34 0.15 -22.44
CA ARG A 165 -15.26 -0.79 -23.58
C ARG A 165 -16.28 -1.93 -23.45
N ALA A 166 -16.46 -2.47 -22.25
CA ALA A 166 -17.47 -3.51 -21.98
C ALA A 166 -18.91 -3.02 -22.17
N GLY A 167 -19.15 -1.71 -22.11
CA GLY A 167 -20.44 -1.10 -22.39
C GLY A 167 -20.73 -0.84 -23.89
N LEU A 168 -19.73 -1.09 -24.77
CA LEU A 168 -19.89 -0.97 -26.23
C LEU A 168 -20.29 -2.29 -26.90
N ASP A 169 -20.08 -3.42 -26.23
CA ASP A 169 -20.45 -4.77 -26.68
C ASP A 169 -21.91 -5.05 -26.32
#